data_0f455ab422c2065f416d12d2e98f9a83
#
_entry.id   0f455ab422c2065f416d12d2e98f9a83
#
_cell.length_a   1.000
_cell.length_b   1.000
_cell.length_c   1.000
_cell.angle_alpha   90.00
_cell.angle_beta   90.00
_cell.angle_gamma   90.00
#
_symmetry.space_group_name_H-M   'P 1'
#
loop_
_entity.id
_entity.type
_entity.pdbx_description
1 polymer ?
#
loop_
_entity_poly.entity_id
_entity_poly.type
_entity_poly.pdbx_seq_one_letter_code
_entity_poly.pdbx_strand_id
1 'polypeptide(L)'
;MRLPTKSDFPSNKRELLDDAIAGVTVAIVALPLAIGFGITSGMSAAAGISTAIIAGFIAALLGGSRLQVSGPTGAMTVILIPVIQKHGVSSIPALGVMAGAIVILMGLFKLGTIINKVPHYVIEGFTLGIAVIIALQQLPMALGVAKGEGERTLVIAFNTIKSGSYNYASIAIVAITLIFKFNFTKILKALRIKSYIPASFGALLF
;
A
#
# COMPACT_ATOMS: atom_id res chain seq x y z
N MET A 1 -2.34 -22.97 -6.22
CA MET A 1 -3.24 -22.59 -5.13
C MET A 1 -3.09 -23.62 -4.03
N ARG A 2 -2.81 -23.20 -2.81
CA ARG A 2 -2.77 -24.06 -1.65
C ARG A 2 -4.01 -23.74 -0.82
N LEU A 3 -4.94 -24.68 -0.71
CA LEU A 3 -6.07 -24.52 0.18
C LEU A 3 -5.59 -24.55 1.65
N PRO A 4 -6.21 -23.77 2.53
CA PRO A 4 -5.85 -23.78 3.94
C PRO A 4 -6.01 -25.20 4.52
N THR A 5 -5.00 -25.63 5.24
CA THR A 5 -4.97 -26.94 5.93
C THR A 5 -5.21 -26.73 7.42
N LYS A 6 -5.55 -27.78 8.15
CA LYS A 6 -5.75 -27.71 9.61
C LYS A 6 -4.55 -27.09 10.35
N SER A 7 -3.35 -27.27 9.82
CA SER A 7 -2.12 -26.68 10.38
C SER A 7 -1.97 -25.17 10.14
N ASP A 8 -2.84 -24.56 9.35
CA ASP A 8 -2.83 -23.13 9.08
C ASP A 8 -3.76 -22.36 10.03
N PHE A 9 -4.52 -23.06 10.85
CA PHE A 9 -5.38 -22.50 11.89
C PHE A 9 -4.73 -22.61 13.27
N PRO A 10 -4.94 -21.63 14.16
CA PRO A 10 -4.36 -21.65 15.49
C PRO A 10 -4.84 -22.87 16.27
N SER A 11 -3.89 -23.58 16.89
CA SER A 11 -4.15 -24.79 17.66
C SER A 11 -4.57 -24.50 19.10
N ASN A 12 -4.19 -23.32 19.62
CA ASN A 12 -4.40 -22.92 21.00
C ASN A 12 -5.05 -21.52 21.10
N LYS A 13 -5.78 -21.27 22.19
CA LYS A 13 -6.36 -19.93 22.47
C LYS A 13 -5.35 -18.80 22.47
N ARG A 14 -4.10 -19.06 22.85
CA ARG A 14 -3.02 -18.08 22.85
C ARG A 14 -2.60 -17.71 21.43
N GLU A 15 -2.42 -18.70 20.56
CA GLU A 15 -2.13 -18.46 19.13
C GLU A 15 -3.25 -17.67 18.45
N LEU A 16 -4.51 -18.01 18.77
CA LEU A 16 -5.67 -17.28 18.24
C LEU A 16 -5.67 -15.80 18.68
N LEU A 17 -5.32 -15.52 19.93
CA LEU A 17 -5.23 -14.16 20.44
C LEU A 17 -4.06 -13.41 19.79
N ASP A 18 -2.90 -14.04 19.62
CA ASP A 18 -1.74 -13.46 18.98
C ASP A 18 -2.03 -13.14 17.51
N ASP A 19 -2.71 -14.03 16.78
CA ASP A 19 -3.15 -13.81 15.40
C ASP A 19 -4.20 -12.70 15.32
N ALA A 20 -5.16 -12.65 16.24
CA ALA A 20 -6.16 -11.59 16.29
C ALA A 20 -5.54 -10.22 16.54
N ILE A 21 -4.59 -10.11 17.47
CA ILE A 21 -3.86 -8.88 17.77
C ILE A 21 -3.04 -8.45 16.55
N ALA A 22 -2.35 -9.39 15.89
CA ALA A 22 -1.61 -9.13 14.67
C ALA A 22 -2.54 -8.63 13.55
N GLY A 23 -3.70 -9.30 13.36
CA GLY A 23 -4.71 -8.91 12.38
C GLY A 23 -5.26 -7.50 12.61
N VAL A 24 -5.61 -7.17 13.84
CA VAL A 24 -6.05 -5.81 14.21
C VAL A 24 -4.95 -4.78 13.95
N THR A 25 -3.70 -5.09 14.31
CA THR A 25 -2.56 -4.20 14.09
C THR A 25 -2.36 -3.92 12.60
N VAL A 26 -2.44 -4.96 11.77
CA VAL A 26 -2.34 -4.84 10.31
C VAL A 26 -3.52 -4.04 9.75
N ALA A 27 -4.75 -4.31 10.21
CA ALA A 27 -5.94 -3.60 9.75
C ALA A 27 -5.87 -2.10 10.02
N ILE A 28 -5.40 -1.69 11.20
CA ILE A 28 -5.24 -0.28 11.56
C ILE A 28 -4.27 0.45 10.61
N VAL A 29 -3.19 -0.22 10.19
CA VAL A 29 -2.23 0.35 9.21
C VAL A 29 -2.77 0.28 7.79
N ALA A 30 -3.51 -0.77 7.45
CA ALA A 30 -4.05 -0.98 6.11
C ALA A 30 -5.20 -0.03 5.75
N LEU A 31 -6.04 0.36 6.73
CA LEU A 31 -7.19 1.23 6.49
C LEU A 31 -6.83 2.59 5.86
N PRO A 32 -5.92 3.39 6.44
CA PRO A 32 -5.51 4.66 5.82
C PRO A 32 -4.86 4.47 4.46
N LEU A 33 -4.09 3.40 4.27
CA LEU A 33 -3.50 3.05 2.98
C LEU A 33 -4.58 2.75 1.93
N ALA A 34 -5.60 1.96 2.29
CA ALA A 34 -6.71 1.62 1.41
C ALA A 34 -7.51 2.87 1.00
N ILE A 35 -7.79 3.77 1.95
CA ILE A 35 -8.43 5.06 1.68
C ILE A 35 -7.57 5.91 0.76
N GLY A 36 -6.28 6.08 1.11
CA GLY A 36 -5.36 6.89 0.35
C GLY A 36 -5.20 6.41 -1.10
N PHE A 37 -5.00 5.13 -1.31
CA PHE A 37 -4.87 4.57 -2.67
C PHE A 37 -6.21 4.54 -3.42
N GLY A 38 -7.33 4.38 -2.75
CA GLY A 38 -8.65 4.54 -3.36
C GLY A 38 -8.82 5.93 -3.96
N ILE A 39 -8.60 6.97 -3.17
CA ILE A 39 -8.72 8.36 -3.59
C ILE A 39 -7.68 8.72 -4.67
N THR A 40 -6.41 8.38 -4.45
CA THR A 40 -5.33 8.72 -5.39
C THR A 40 -5.43 7.99 -6.72
N SER A 41 -6.10 6.85 -6.77
CA SER A 41 -6.43 6.14 -8.02
C SER A 41 -7.59 6.78 -8.79
N GLY A 42 -8.22 7.83 -8.26
CA GLY A 42 -9.40 8.45 -8.89
C GLY A 42 -10.72 7.73 -8.56
N MET A 43 -10.72 6.84 -7.57
CA MET A 43 -11.90 6.16 -7.05
C MET A 43 -12.38 6.82 -5.74
N SER A 44 -13.29 6.19 -5.02
CA SER A 44 -13.74 6.66 -3.72
C SER A 44 -12.99 5.99 -2.56
N ALA A 45 -12.98 6.64 -1.39
CA ALA A 45 -12.50 6.04 -0.15
C ALA A 45 -13.21 4.73 0.19
N ALA A 46 -14.54 4.70 -0.01
CA ALA A 46 -15.36 3.50 0.21
C ALA A 46 -14.95 2.34 -0.71
N ALA A 47 -14.66 2.61 -1.98
CA ALA A 47 -14.18 1.61 -2.93
C ALA A 47 -12.81 1.05 -2.50
N GLY A 48 -11.91 1.90 -2.01
CA GLY A 48 -10.62 1.47 -1.47
C GLY A 48 -10.77 0.53 -0.28
N ILE A 49 -11.60 0.89 0.69
CA ILE A 49 -11.88 0.06 1.88
C ILE A 49 -12.53 -1.27 1.49
N SER A 50 -13.58 -1.24 0.68
CA SER A 50 -14.30 -2.44 0.25
C SER A 50 -13.38 -3.41 -0.47
N THR A 51 -12.52 -2.89 -1.36
CA THR A 51 -11.52 -3.70 -2.06
C THR A 51 -10.51 -4.31 -1.10
N ALA A 52 -10.01 -3.55 -0.14
CA ALA A 52 -9.05 -4.04 0.85
C ALA A 52 -9.63 -5.17 1.71
N ILE A 53 -10.88 -5.04 2.14
CA ILE A 53 -11.57 -6.06 2.93
C ILE A 53 -11.79 -7.33 2.10
N ILE A 54 -12.45 -7.22 0.94
CA ILE A 54 -12.84 -8.38 0.14
C ILE A 54 -11.62 -9.07 -0.46
N ALA A 55 -10.76 -8.30 -1.13
CA ALA A 55 -9.58 -8.87 -1.78
C ALA A 55 -8.56 -9.38 -0.74
N GLY A 56 -8.39 -8.70 0.39
CA GLY A 56 -7.53 -9.13 1.49
C GLY A 56 -8.00 -10.46 2.09
N PHE A 57 -9.31 -10.60 2.34
CA PHE A 57 -9.91 -11.84 2.84
C PHE A 57 -9.74 -13.01 1.86
N ILE A 58 -10.08 -12.80 0.58
CA ILE A 58 -9.92 -13.83 -0.46
C ILE A 58 -8.45 -14.22 -0.63
N ALA A 59 -7.54 -13.24 -0.63
CA ALA A 59 -6.11 -13.50 -0.75
C ALA A 59 -5.55 -14.25 0.47
N ALA A 60 -6.06 -14.00 1.67
CA ALA A 60 -5.69 -14.75 2.87
C ALA A 60 -6.14 -16.20 2.80
N LEU A 61 -7.36 -16.47 2.29
CA LEU A 61 -7.90 -17.82 2.14
C LEU A 61 -7.21 -18.63 1.03
N LEU A 62 -6.89 -18.00 -0.10
CA LEU A 62 -6.37 -18.68 -1.30
C LEU A 62 -4.85 -18.48 -1.48
N GLY A 63 -4.23 -17.72 -0.61
CA GLY A 63 -2.79 -17.40 -0.67
C GLY A 63 -1.90 -18.59 -0.38
N GLY A 64 -0.70 -18.58 -0.93
CA GLY A 64 0.31 -19.63 -0.72
C GLY A 64 1.26 -19.38 0.45
N SER A 65 1.21 -18.21 1.09
CA SER A 65 2.10 -17.82 2.18
C SER A 65 1.30 -17.53 3.45
N ARG A 66 1.78 -18.06 4.59
CA ARG A 66 1.15 -17.87 5.91
C ARG A 66 1.41 -16.49 6.53
N LEU A 67 2.48 -15.82 6.09
CA LEU A 67 2.96 -14.57 6.70
C LEU A 67 2.85 -13.37 5.75
N GLN A 68 2.05 -13.50 4.69
CA GLN A 68 1.88 -12.45 3.69
C GLN A 68 0.53 -11.77 3.86
N VAL A 69 0.54 -10.45 3.86
CA VAL A 69 -0.65 -9.61 3.78
C VAL A 69 -0.78 -9.09 2.36
N SER A 70 -1.91 -9.34 1.72
CA SER A 70 -2.23 -8.79 0.40
C SER A 70 -3.08 -7.54 0.59
N GLY A 71 -2.71 -6.47 -0.11
CA GLY A 71 -3.41 -5.20 0.00
C GLY A 71 -3.12 -4.27 -1.18
N PRO A 72 -3.73 -3.08 -1.19
CA PRO A 72 -3.51 -2.09 -2.24
C PRO A 72 -2.05 -1.65 -2.25
N THR A 73 -1.51 -1.39 -3.45
CA THR A 73 -0.14 -0.90 -3.63
C THR A 73 -0.13 0.39 -4.44
N GLY A 74 0.79 1.30 -4.10
CA GLY A 74 1.00 2.53 -4.86
C GLY A 74 1.44 2.28 -6.31
N ALA A 75 2.08 1.15 -6.59
CA ALA A 75 2.45 0.76 -7.95
C ALA A 75 1.22 0.59 -8.87
N MET A 76 0.13 0.02 -8.33
CA MET A 76 -1.12 -0.16 -9.09
C MET A 76 -1.81 1.18 -9.34
N THR A 77 -1.71 2.13 -8.42
CA THR A 77 -2.26 3.48 -8.60
C THR A 77 -1.69 4.15 -9.85
N VAL A 78 -0.38 4.01 -10.09
CA VAL A 78 0.30 4.57 -11.27
C VAL A 78 -0.29 4.03 -12.58
N ILE A 79 -0.65 2.75 -12.60
CA ILE A 79 -1.23 2.08 -13.77
C ILE A 79 -2.71 2.41 -13.93
N LEU A 80 -3.46 2.51 -12.83
CA LEU A 80 -4.90 2.73 -12.84
C LEU A 80 -5.29 4.16 -13.25
N ILE A 81 -4.51 5.17 -12.83
CA ILE A 81 -4.82 6.58 -13.14
C ILE A 81 -5.03 6.83 -14.63
N PRO A 82 -4.10 6.49 -15.54
CA PRO A 82 -4.30 6.68 -16.97
C PRO A 82 -5.49 5.93 -17.55
N VAL A 83 -5.75 4.72 -17.03
CA VAL A 83 -6.90 3.90 -17.47
C VAL A 83 -8.21 4.56 -17.09
N ILE A 84 -8.31 5.05 -15.84
CA ILE A 84 -9.52 5.74 -15.36
C ILE A 84 -9.74 7.06 -16.12
N GLN A 85 -8.67 7.81 -16.40
CA GLN A 85 -8.76 9.04 -17.17
C GLN A 85 -9.27 8.82 -18.60
N LYS A 86 -8.86 7.71 -19.24
CA LYS A 86 -9.22 7.41 -20.62
C LYS A 86 -10.54 6.67 -20.77
N HIS A 87 -10.86 5.77 -19.86
CA HIS A 87 -12.01 4.84 -19.98
C HIS A 87 -13.06 4.98 -18.86
N GLY A 88 -12.81 5.87 -17.90
CA GLY A 88 -13.70 6.07 -16.76
C GLY A 88 -13.56 4.99 -15.66
N VAL A 89 -14.17 5.25 -14.52
CA VAL A 89 -14.17 4.34 -13.34
C VAL A 89 -14.88 3.02 -13.64
N SER A 90 -15.87 3.03 -14.53
CA SER A 90 -16.64 1.84 -14.92
C SER A 90 -15.80 0.75 -15.60
N SER A 91 -14.60 1.07 -16.10
CA SER A 91 -13.68 0.10 -16.70
C SER A 91 -12.92 -0.76 -15.68
N ILE A 92 -12.87 -0.34 -14.42
CA ILE A 92 -12.06 -0.99 -13.37
C ILE A 92 -12.49 -2.43 -13.07
N PRO A 93 -13.80 -2.77 -12.95
CA PRO A 93 -14.21 -4.15 -12.75
C PRO A 93 -13.77 -5.07 -13.90
N ALA A 94 -13.92 -4.63 -15.15
CA ALA A 94 -13.47 -5.39 -16.31
C ALA A 94 -11.96 -5.60 -16.31
N LEU A 95 -11.18 -4.56 -16.02
CA LEU A 95 -9.73 -4.64 -15.87
C LEU A 95 -9.33 -5.63 -14.77
N GLY A 96 -10.03 -5.59 -13.63
CA GLY A 96 -9.80 -6.52 -12.52
C GLY A 96 -10.03 -7.97 -12.90
N VAL A 97 -11.13 -8.26 -13.63
CA VAL A 97 -11.43 -9.61 -14.13
C VAL A 97 -10.37 -10.07 -15.12
N MET A 98 -9.96 -9.22 -16.07
CA MET A 98 -8.91 -9.54 -17.05
C MET A 98 -7.57 -9.81 -16.37
N ALA A 99 -7.17 -8.95 -15.44
CA ALA A 99 -5.93 -9.15 -14.68
C ALA A 99 -5.99 -10.43 -13.84
N GLY A 100 -7.12 -10.70 -13.17
CA GLY A 100 -7.34 -11.93 -12.43
C GLY A 100 -7.23 -13.18 -13.29
N ALA A 101 -7.84 -13.18 -14.48
CA ALA A 101 -7.74 -14.27 -15.44
C ALA A 101 -6.30 -14.53 -15.86
N ILE A 102 -5.53 -13.47 -16.19
CA ILE A 102 -4.12 -13.59 -16.54
C ILE A 102 -3.31 -14.18 -15.38
N VAL A 103 -3.53 -13.72 -14.14
CA VAL A 103 -2.82 -14.23 -12.97
C VAL A 103 -3.14 -15.71 -12.72
N ILE A 104 -4.40 -16.13 -12.92
CA ILE A 104 -4.79 -17.54 -12.82
C ILE A 104 -4.07 -18.37 -13.89
N LEU A 105 -4.04 -17.92 -15.13
CA LEU A 105 -3.31 -18.59 -16.21
C LEU A 105 -1.82 -18.71 -15.90
N MET A 106 -1.19 -17.62 -15.44
CA MET A 106 0.21 -17.65 -14.98
C MET A 106 0.44 -18.67 -13.87
N GLY A 107 -0.51 -18.78 -12.94
CA GLY A 107 -0.47 -19.77 -11.85
C GLY A 107 -0.57 -21.20 -12.36
N LEU A 108 -1.48 -21.48 -13.32
CA LEU A 108 -1.64 -22.80 -13.96
C LEU A 108 -0.37 -23.23 -14.70
N PHE A 109 0.25 -22.32 -15.43
CA PHE A 109 1.53 -22.56 -16.12
C PHE A 109 2.76 -22.52 -15.21
N LYS A 110 2.56 -22.34 -13.87
CA LYS A 110 3.66 -22.24 -12.89
C LYS A 110 4.69 -21.18 -13.23
N LEU A 111 4.29 -20.09 -13.93
CA LEU A 111 5.17 -19.02 -14.35
C LEU A 111 5.77 -18.26 -13.16
N GLY A 112 5.18 -18.34 -11.99
CA GLY A 112 5.74 -17.79 -10.75
C GLY A 112 7.13 -18.33 -10.40
N THR A 113 7.49 -19.54 -10.90
CA THR A 113 8.84 -20.08 -10.68
C THR A 113 9.93 -19.33 -11.45
N ILE A 114 9.54 -18.57 -12.49
CA ILE A 114 10.47 -17.74 -13.26
C ILE A 114 11.08 -16.64 -12.40
N ILE A 115 10.33 -16.15 -11.39
CA ILE A 115 10.81 -15.11 -10.48
C ILE A 115 12.05 -15.55 -9.69
N ASN A 116 12.21 -16.87 -9.45
CA ASN A 116 13.38 -17.42 -8.77
C ASN A 116 14.66 -17.30 -9.63
N LYS A 117 14.52 -17.03 -10.92
CA LYS A 117 15.63 -16.80 -11.86
C LYS A 117 16.01 -15.32 -11.97
N VAL A 118 15.18 -14.43 -11.42
CA VAL A 118 15.41 -12.98 -11.46
C VAL A 118 16.48 -12.64 -10.44
N PRO A 119 17.59 -11.99 -10.85
CA PRO A 119 18.61 -11.55 -9.92
C PRO A 119 18.04 -10.60 -8.86
N HIS A 120 18.49 -10.73 -7.63
CA HIS A 120 18.01 -9.91 -6.50
C HIS A 120 18.11 -8.41 -6.75
N TYR A 121 19.18 -7.97 -7.38
CA TYR A 121 19.39 -6.55 -7.75
C TYR A 121 18.30 -5.98 -8.65
N VAL A 122 17.66 -6.80 -9.51
CA VAL A 122 16.54 -6.35 -10.35
C VAL A 122 15.32 -6.07 -9.48
N ILE A 123 15.04 -6.92 -8.50
CA ILE A 123 13.94 -6.76 -7.56
C ILE A 123 14.16 -5.52 -6.68
N GLU A 124 15.38 -5.31 -6.20
CA GLU A 124 15.76 -4.12 -5.43
C GLU A 124 15.61 -2.85 -6.25
N GLY A 125 16.12 -2.83 -7.48
CA GLY A 125 16.00 -1.70 -8.40
C GLY A 125 14.54 -1.37 -8.73
N PHE A 126 13.70 -2.38 -8.95
CA PHE A 126 12.27 -2.23 -9.17
C PHE A 126 11.59 -1.60 -7.93
N THR A 127 11.89 -2.13 -6.75
CA THR A 127 11.33 -1.62 -5.48
C THR A 127 11.74 -0.18 -5.23
N LEU A 128 13.01 0.17 -5.47
CA LEU A 128 13.52 1.53 -5.33
C LEU A 128 12.85 2.48 -6.33
N GLY A 129 12.69 2.05 -7.58
CA GLY A 129 12.00 2.82 -8.62
C GLY A 129 10.56 3.15 -8.23
N ILE A 130 9.82 2.15 -7.73
CA ILE A 130 8.45 2.35 -7.23
C ILE A 130 8.44 3.31 -6.04
N ALA A 131 9.36 3.17 -5.10
CA ALA A 131 9.43 4.05 -3.92
C ALA A 131 9.63 5.52 -4.33
N VAL A 132 10.51 5.79 -5.31
CA VAL A 132 10.71 7.13 -5.85
C VAL A 132 9.45 7.66 -6.54
N ILE A 133 8.78 6.84 -7.35
CA ILE A 133 7.53 7.24 -8.02
C ILE A 133 6.46 7.61 -6.99
N ILE A 134 6.28 6.77 -5.96
CA ILE A 134 5.30 7.04 -4.89
C ILE A 134 5.65 8.34 -4.16
N ALA A 135 6.92 8.55 -3.80
CA ALA A 135 7.35 9.78 -3.14
C ALA A 135 7.04 11.03 -3.98
N LEU A 136 7.31 10.98 -5.28
CA LEU A 136 6.99 12.08 -6.20
C LEU A 136 5.48 12.31 -6.35
N GLN A 137 4.67 11.26 -6.32
CA GLN A 137 3.21 11.37 -6.39
C GLN A 137 2.60 11.96 -5.12
N GLN A 138 3.22 11.74 -3.96
CA GLN A 138 2.78 12.31 -2.69
C GLN A 138 3.23 13.77 -2.48
N LEU A 139 4.13 14.27 -3.32
CA LEU A 139 4.69 15.61 -3.21
C LEU A 139 3.64 16.73 -3.21
N PRO A 140 2.61 16.73 -4.09
CA PRO A 140 1.56 17.76 -4.05
C PRO A 140 0.82 17.80 -2.72
N MET A 141 0.47 16.63 -2.17
CA MET A 141 -0.21 16.52 -0.87
C MET A 141 0.70 16.97 0.28
N ALA A 142 1.99 16.60 0.23
CA ALA A 142 2.97 17.01 1.24
C ALA A 142 3.21 18.53 1.25
N LEU A 143 3.17 19.17 0.08
CA LEU A 143 3.29 20.60 -0.07
C LEU A 143 1.96 21.35 0.13
N GLY A 144 0.84 20.63 0.23
CA GLY A 144 -0.50 21.20 0.36
C GLY A 144 -0.95 22.03 -0.84
N VAL A 145 -0.52 21.61 -2.05
CA VAL A 145 -0.81 22.31 -3.31
C VAL A 145 -1.58 21.41 -4.26
N ALA A 146 -2.25 22.01 -5.24
CA ALA A 146 -2.88 21.25 -6.31
C ALA A 146 -1.83 20.47 -7.11
N LYS A 147 -2.23 19.30 -7.61
CA LYS A 147 -1.38 18.48 -8.45
C LYS A 147 -1.01 19.25 -9.72
N GLY A 148 0.27 19.33 -10.02
CA GLY A 148 0.76 19.97 -11.25
C GLY A 148 0.27 19.25 -12.50
N GLU A 149 0.16 19.98 -13.60
CA GLU A 149 -0.23 19.43 -14.90
C GLU A 149 0.90 18.60 -15.51
N GLY A 150 0.55 17.55 -16.26
CA GLY A 150 1.48 16.70 -16.99
C GLY A 150 1.04 15.26 -17.05
N GLU A 151 1.60 14.51 -18.00
CA GLU A 151 1.32 13.07 -18.17
C GLU A 151 2.29 12.17 -17.38
N ARG A 152 3.50 12.66 -17.12
CA ARG A 152 4.54 11.87 -16.43
C ARG A 152 4.73 12.35 -15.00
N THR A 153 4.92 11.42 -14.08
CA THR A 153 5.09 11.71 -12.65
C THR A 153 6.17 12.74 -12.36
N LEU A 154 7.30 12.69 -13.08
CA LEU A 154 8.39 13.66 -12.94
C LEU A 154 7.97 15.08 -13.37
N VAL A 155 7.24 15.21 -14.48
CA VAL A 155 6.73 16.50 -14.97
C VAL A 155 5.72 17.10 -13.99
N ILE A 156 4.81 16.26 -13.50
CA ILE A 156 3.83 16.64 -12.47
C ILE A 156 4.54 17.15 -11.21
N ALA A 157 5.52 16.41 -10.71
CA ALA A 157 6.29 16.80 -9.53
C ALA A 157 7.04 18.13 -9.74
N PHE A 158 7.68 18.28 -10.89
CA PHE A 158 8.38 19.52 -11.25
C PHE A 158 7.43 20.72 -11.32
N ASN A 159 6.29 20.56 -12.02
CA ASN A 159 5.29 21.64 -12.13
C ASN A 159 4.64 21.95 -10.77
N THR A 160 4.45 20.96 -9.93
CA THR A 160 3.99 21.14 -8.54
C THR A 160 4.97 22.01 -7.73
N ILE A 161 6.26 21.73 -7.83
CA ILE A 161 7.29 22.54 -7.15
C ILE A 161 7.32 23.96 -7.72
N LYS A 162 7.19 24.10 -9.03
CA LYS A 162 7.23 25.41 -9.72
C LYS A 162 6.03 26.29 -9.40
N SER A 163 4.89 25.72 -8.98
CA SER A 163 3.67 26.48 -8.67
C SER A 163 3.85 27.51 -7.54
N GLY A 164 4.80 27.28 -6.62
CA GLY A 164 5.20 28.23 -5.59
C GLY A 164 4.16 28.54 -4.50
N SER A 165 2.95 28.02 -4.62
CA SER A 165 1.84 28.29 -3.68
C SER A 165 1.81 27.27 -2.53
N TYR A 166 2.89 27.19 -1.75
CA TYR A 166 3.04 26.20 -0.70
C TYR A 166 2.16 26.47 0.52
N ASN A 167 1.54 25.41 1.04
CA ASN A 167 0.87 25.46 2.34
C ASN A 167 1.84 25.05 3.45
N TYR A 168 2.32 26.05 4.18
CA TYR A 168 3.29 25.83 5.27
C TYR A 168 2.75 24.94 6.39
N ALA A 169 1.42 24.94 6.63
CA ALA A 169 0.81 24.05 7.61
C ALA A 169 0.93 22.58 7.21
N SER A 170 0.70 22.25 5.93
CA SER A 170 0.88 20.90 5.40
C SER A 170 2.33 20.44 5.51
N ILE A 171 3.28 21.31 5.15
CA ILE A 171 4.71 21.02 5.26
C ILE A 171 5.11 20.78 6.72
N ALA A 172 4.60 21.61 7.65
CA ALA A 172 4.88 21.43 9.07
C ALA A 172 4.34 20.10 9.61
N ILE A 173 3.11 19.73 9.25
CA ILE A 173 2.50 18.45 9.64
C ILE A 173 3.34 17.28 9.11
N VAL A 174 3.74 17.29 7.84
CA VAL A 174 4.58 16.26 7.23
C VAL A 174 5.93 16.17 7.94
N ALA A 175 6.58 17.32 8.20
CA ALA A 175 7.87 17.36 8.89
C ALA A 175 7.76 16.78 10.31
N ILE A 176 6.76 17.20 11.08
CA ILE A 176 6.50 16.69 12.44
C ILE A 176 6.24 15.18 12.41
N THR A 177 5.39 14.72 11.50
CA THR A 177 5.07 13.29 11.34
C THR A 177 6.32 12.47 11.01
N LEU A 178 7.19 12.95 10.11
CA LEU A 178 8.43 12.28 9.77
C LEU A 178 9.41 12.25 10.95
N ILE A 179 9.60 13.38 11.63
CA ILE A 179 10.46 13.47 12.82
C ILE A 179 9.96 12.51 13.89
N PHE A 180 8.66 12.50 14.14
CA PHE A 180 8.05 11.59 15.10
C PHE A 180 8.28 10.12 14.69
N LYS A 181 8.00 9.76 13.44
CA LYS A 181 8.20 8.41 12.91
C LYS A 181 9.65 7.92 13.10
N PHE A 182 10.62 8.75 12.74
CA PHE A 182 12.05 8.38 12.85
C PHE A 182 12.54 8.27 14.30
N ASN A 183 11.96 9.05 15.20
CA ASN A 183 12.33 9.02 16.62
C ASN A 183 11.44 8.10 17.45
N PHE A 184 10.34 7.58 16.92
CA PHE A 184 9.35 6.78 17.65
C PHE A 184 9.97 5.60 18.39
N THR A 185 10.83 4.84 17.73
CA THR A 185 11.54 3.71 18.35
C THR A 185 12.49 4.13 19.47
N LYS A 186 13.10 5.31 19.38
CA LYS A 186 13.95 5.88 20.44
C LYS A 186 13.09 6.33 21.62
N ILE A 187 11.95 6.96 21.34
CA ILE A 187 10.97 7.42 22.34
C ILE A 187 10.41 6.23 23.12
N LEU A 188 10.00 5.16 22.43
CA LEU A 188 9.50 3.94 23.08
C LEU A 188 10.56 3.27 23.96
N LYS A 189 11.83 3.21 23.50
CA LYS A 189 12.94 2.69 24.30
C LYS A 189 13.18 3.55 25.55
N ALA A 190 13.11 4.87 25.43
CA ALA A 190 13.26 5.80 26.55
C ALA A 190 12.13 5.64 27.58
N LEU A 191 10.91 5.40 27.12
CA LEU A 191 9.75 5.15 27.99
C LEU A 191 9.68 3.73 28.55
N ARG A 192 10.66 2.87 28.24
CA ARG A 192 10.72 1.44 28.63
C ARG A 192 9.44 0.65 28.26
N ILE A 193 8.69 1.10 27.26
CA ILE A 193 7.50 0.43 26.77
C ILE A 193 7.95 -0.64 25.79
N LYS A 194 7.78 -1.92 26.13
CA LYS A 194 7.86 -3.03 25.20
C LYS A 194 6.63 -2.98 24.30
N SER A 195 6.66 -2.18 23.24
CA SER A 195 5.54 -2.06 22.34
C SER A 195 5.76 -2.92 21.10
N TYR A 196 4.80 -3.79 20.84
CA TYR A 196 4.60 -4.46 19.55
C TYR A 196 4.00 -3.53 18.48
N ILE A 197 3.81 -2.24 18.81
CA ILE A 197 3.16 -1.26 17.95
C ILE A 197 4.17 -0.76 16.91
N PRO A 198 3.91 -0.91 15.59
CA PRO A 198 4.75 -0.37 14.54
C PRO A 198 4.87 1.16 14.64
N ALA A 199 6.04 1.70 14.26
CA ALA A 199 6.27 3.15 14.27
C ALA A 199 5.29 3.94 13.38
N SER A 200 4.77 3.31 12.34
CA SER A 200 3.74 3.85 11.46
C SER A 200 2.40 4.06 12.15
N PHE A 201 2.06 3.26 13.16
CA PHE A 201 0.83 3.44 13.94
C PHE A 201 0.87 4.70 14.81
N GLY A 202 1.99 4.95 15.48
CA GLY A 202 2.17 6.18 16.24
C GLY A 202 2.06 7.45 15.38
N ALA A 203 2.51 7.37 14.12
CA ALA A 203 2.42 8.47 13.17
C ALA A 203 1.01 8.71 12.60
N LEU A 204 0.08 7.75 12.75
CA LEU A 204 -1.33 7.87 12.33
C LEU A 204 -2.21 8.55 13.39
N LEU A 205 -1.74 8.65 14.63
CA LEU A 205 -2.49 9.28 15.73
C LEU A 205 -2.28 10.81 15.79
N PHE A 206 -1.42 11.36 14.96
CA PHE A 206 -1.16 12.80 14.75
C PHE A 206 -1.74 13.30 13.44
#